data_af1b389e96d635d5e6995c5e796d0861
#
_entry.id   af1b389e96d635d5e6995c5e796d0861
#
_cell.length_a   1.000
_cell.length_b   1.000
_cell.length_c   1.000
_cell.angle_alpha   90.00
_cell.angle_beta   90.00
_cell.angle_gamma   90.00
#
_symmetry.space_group_name_H-M   'P 1'
#
loop_
_entity.id
_entity.type
_entity.pdbx_description
1 polymer ?
#
loop_
_entity_poly.entity_id
_entity_poly.type
_entity_poly.pdbx_seq_one_letter_code
_entity_poly.pdbx_strand_id
1 'polypeptide(L)'
;MVYQSLAGFLLYGDCIALNSSLFFAILSAMRKIINFILFVTFLLAVFSCAKTENMQKEKEIAIAVFVPGVRAESPVYDMLSSGVEEAVASAIGNGKKVSLKILEAGTNQAEWGTKLTSLAVDGKYDLIVSSNPAMPGIAAPISKQFPNQKFLLLDAYAEGNPMITTFRYNQREQAYIAGHISALVSLSKMEFANPEKKIGLIAGQEYPAMMNIILPAFIEGAKAVDPEFTVDFKIVGNWYDAAKGAELARAMYKNGADVIMPISGGANQGVLAAAKELGFYVSWFDDNGYAKAKGYVISSSEMKQKKLAYEQILNFIDGKLQEGTASTLGIKEGYVNFVSDDEIYIQTVPEEIRKQQDEMLKKIVDGSLDLSVK
;
A
#
# COMPACT_ATOMS: atom_id res chain seq x y z
N MET A 1 20.67 -62.56 67.80
CA MET A 1 20.58 -63.75 68.64
C MET A 1 20.09 -64.86 67.76
N VAL A 2 21.00 -65.81 67.62
CA VAL A 2 20.89 -67.27 67.60
C VAL A 2 20.17 -67.82 66.33
N TYR A 3 20.87 -68.33 65.36
CA TYR A 3 21.58 -69.62 65.20
C TYR A 3 20.70 -70.86 65.36
N GLN A 4 20.79 -71.72 64.32
CA GLN A 4 20.65 -73.19 64.33
C GLN A 4 19.23 -73.72 64.22
N SER A 5 18.93 -74.78 63.52
CA SER A 5 19.76 -75.90 63.01
C SER A 5 18.93 -76.78 62.10
N LEU A 6 19.53 -77.23 61.08
CA LEU A 6 19.87 -78.66 60.79
C LEU A 6 18.70 -79.55 60.24
N ALA A 7 18.96 -79.89 59.05
CA ALA A 7 19.23 -81.28 58.57
C ALA A 7 18.12 -82.31 58.66
N GLY A 8 17.84 -82.86 57.50
CA GLY A 8 17.48 -84.26 57.39
C GLY A 8 16.08 -84.51 56.80
N PHE A 9 16.01 -84.77 55.53
CA PHE A 9 15.57 -86.08 55.07
C PHE A 9 15.92 -86.25 53.57
N LEU A 10 16.81 -87.17 53.37
CA LEU A 10 17.14 -87.77 52.09
C LEU A 10 16.00 -88.68 51.60
N LEU A 11 15.96 -88.73 50.28
CA LEU A 11 15.37 -89.82 49.52
C LEU A 11 13.91 -89.63 49.06
N TYR A 12 13.72 -89.21 47.82
CA TYR A 12 13.30 -90.01 46.70
C TYR A 12 13.54 -89.29 45.40
N GLY A 13 14.43 -89.83 44.59
CA GLY A 13 14.69 -89.31 43.29
C GLY A 13 13.57 -89.60 42.33
N ASP A 14 13.17 -88.61 41.64
CA ASP A 14 12.68 -88.76 40.28
C ASP A 14 13.29 -87.63 39.48
N CYS A 15 14.24 -87.98 38.64
CA CYS A 15 14.85 -87.13 37.62
C CYS A 15 13.78 -86.58 36.66
N ILE A 16 13.24 -85.48 36.89
CA ILE A 16 12.75 -84.71 35.79
C ILE A 16 13.97 -84.11 35.10
N ALA A 17 14.50 -84.81 34.14
CA ALA A 17 15.40 -84.28 33.15
C ALA A 17 14.61 -83.20 32.40
N LEU A 18 14.60 -82.00 32.92
CA LEU A 18 14.12 -80.85 32.19
C LEU A 18 14.96 -80.78 30.92
N ASN A 19 14.33 -81.14 29.84
CA ASN A 19 14.93 -81.26 28.51
C ASN A 19 15.67 -79.93 28.22
N SER A 20 16.99 -79.97 28.36
CA SER A 20 17.83 -78.75 28.19
C SER A 20 17.54 -78.04 26.89
N SER A 21 17.03 -78.78 25.90
CA SER A 21 16.60 -78.19 24.65
C SER A 21 15.35 -77.30 24.79
N LEU A 22 14.40 -77.62 25.68
CA LEU A 22 13.22 -76.84 25.94
C LEU A 22 13.57 -75.50 26.69
N PHE A 23 14.50 -75.62 27.70
CA PHE A 23 14.99 -74.47 28.42
C PHE A 23 15.73 -73.47 27.50
N PHE A 24 16.62 -73.96 26.62
CA PHE A 24 17.30 -73.13 25.61
C PHE A 24 16.32 -72.56 24.56
N ALA A 25 15.28 -73.31 24.19
CA ALA A 25 14.24 -72.82 23.27
C ALA A 25 13.44 -71.68 23.90
N ILE A 26 13.07 -71.79 25.20
CA ILE A 26 12.34 -70.71 25.92
C ILE A 26 13.25 -69.47 26.11
N LEU A 27 14.52 -69.64 26.49
CA LEU A 27 15.48 -68.56 26.58
C LEU A 27 15.71 -67.82 25.25
N SER A 28 15.78 -68.59 24.13
CA SER A 28 15.91 -68.04 22.80
C SER A 28 14.65 -67.27 22.38
N ALA A 29 13.45 -67.77 22.69
CA ALA A 29 12.18 -67.11 22.42
C ALA A 29 12.06 -65.81 23.26
N MET A 30 12.39 -65.87 24.54
CA MET A 30 12.41 -64.68 25.40
C MET A 30 13.38 -63.60 24.89
N ARG A 31 14.59 -64.00 24.47
CA ARG A 31 15.57 -63.08 23.89
C ARG A 31 15.08 -62.43 22.60
N LYS A 32 14.37 -63.16 21.76
CA LYS A 32 13.73 -62.62 20.53
C LYS A 32 12.63 -61.62 20.88
N ILE A 33 11.78 -61.93 21.86
CA ILE A 33 10.72 -61.03 22.33
C ILE A 33 11.30 -59.78 22.95
N ILE A 34 12.31 -59.89 23.77
CA ILE A 34 13.00 -58.72 24.37
C ILE A 34 13.63 -57.85 23.29
N ASN A 35 14.31 -58.45 22.30
CA ASN A 35 14.89 -57.70 21.18
C ASN A 35 13.83 -57.05 20.31
N PHE A 36 12.68 -57.72 20.11
CA PHE A 36 11.55 -57.15 19.38
C PHE A 36 10.93 -55.93 20.13
N ILE A 37 10.75 -56.06 21.45
CA ILE A 37 10.26 -54.98 22.30
C ILE A 37 11.26 -53.79 22.29
N LEU A 38 12.55 -54.05 22.41
CA LEU A 38 13.60 -53.04 22.33
C LEU A 38 13.64 -52.39 20.93
N PHE A 39 13.43 -53.15 19.88
CA PHE A 39 13.34 -52.64 18.51
C PHE A 39 12.11 -51.76 18.30
N VAL A 40 10.94 -52.17 18.82
CA VAL A 40 9.70 -51.39 18.76
C VAL A 40 9.80 -50.11 19.61
N THR A 41 10.39 -50.20 20.81
CA THR A 41 10.61 -48.99 21.65
C THR A 41 11.61 -48.03 21.01
N PHE A 42 12.66 -48.57 20.38
CA PHE A 42 13.61 -47.74 19.61
C PHE A 42 12.96 -47.08 18.39
N LEU A 43 12.11 -47.83 17.64
CA LEU A 43 11.32 -47.25 16.55
C LEU A 43 10.36 -46.14 17.04
N LEU A 44 9.67 -46.39 18.16
CA LEU A 44 8.79 -45.38 18.76
C LEU A 44 9.56 -44.15 19.26
N ALA A 45 10.77 -44.33 19.79
CA ALA A 45 11.65 -43.24 20.21
C ALA A 45 12.14 -42.41 18.98
N VAL A 46 12.50 -43.08 17.88
CA VAL A 46 12.90 -42.40 16.63
C VAL A 46 11.72 -41.68 16.00
N PHE A 47 10.51 -42.24 16.00
CA PHE A 47 9.31 -41.55 15.53
C PHE A 47 8.86 -40.43 16.45
N SER A 48 9.12 -40.51 17.77
CA SER A 48 8.87 -39.41 18.71
C SER A 48 9.86 -38.27 18.57
N CYS A 49 11.13 -38.53 18.24
CA CYS A 49 12.13 -37.51 17.92
C CYS A 49 11.93 -36.87 16.55
N ALA A 50 11.29 -37.58 15.59
CA ALA A 50 11.00 -37.01 14.26
C ALA A 50 9.79 -36.06 14.26
N LYS A 51 9.04 -35.95 15.37
CA LYS A 51 7.93 -35.02 15.59
C LYS A 51 8.22 -33.87 16.53
N THR A 52 9.47 -33.64 16.89
CA THR A 52 9.92 -32.31 17.25
C THR A 52 10.08 -31.54 15.93
N GLU A 53 8.96 -31.21 15.27
CA GLU A 53 8.92 -30.04 14.42
C GLU A 53 9.60 -28.94 15.23
N ASN A 54 10.71 -28.43 14.71
CA ASN A 54 11.22 -27.13 15.08
C ASN A 54 10.02 -26.17 14.94
N MET A 55 9.27 -25.99 16.00
CA MET A 55 8.50 -24.77 16.21
C MET A 55 9.56 -23.67 16.38
N GLN A 56 10.25 -23.36 15.28
CA GLN A 56 10.90 -22.08 15.15
C GLN A 56 9.78 -21.09 15.48
N LYS A 57 9.86 -20.49 16.65
CA LYS A 57 8.92 -19.45 17.07
C LYS A 57 8.85 -18.47 15.90
N GLU A 58 7.76 -18.53 15.11
CA GLU A 58 7.62 -17.69 13.94
C GLU A 58 7.84 -16.24 14.41
N LYS A 59 8.91 -15.64 13.89
CA LYS A 59 9.32 -14.29 14.30
C LYS A 59 8.15 -13.35 14.00
N GLU A 60 7.77 -12.57 14.98
CA GLU A 60 6.78 -11.50 14.77
C GLU A 60 7.35 -10.49 13.77
N ILE A 61 6.56 -10.16 12.75
CA ILE A 61 6.87 -9.12 11.76
C ILE A 61 6.32 -7.80 12.29
N ALA A 62 7.18 -6.82 12.50
CA ALA A 62 6.80 -5.50 13.00
C ALA A 62 6.81 -4.47 11.87
N ILE A 63 5.68 -3.81 11.63
CA ILE A 63 5.50 -2.80 10.59
C ILE A 63 5.16 -1.46 11.23
N ALA A 64 5.81 -0.39 10.77
CA ALA A 64 5.42 0.98 11.10
C ALA A 64 4.92 1.71 9.86
N VAL A 65 3.79 2.43 9.98
CA VAL A 65 3.36 3.42 9.00
C VAL A 65 3.72 4.79 9.50
N PHE A 66 4.51 5.51 8.72
CA PHE A 66 4.81 6.92 8.93
C PHE A 66 3.94 7.75 8.01
N VAL A 67 2.97 8.45 8.58
CA VAL A 67 2.10 9.38 7.87
C VAL A 67 2.74 10.77 7.92
N PRO A 68 3.24 11.31 6.79
CA PRO A 68 3.85 12.64 6.75
C PRO A 68 2.76 13.73 6.70
N GLY A 69 1.99 13.84 7.77
CA GLY A 69 0.83 14.71 7.89
C GLY A 69 -0.15 14.22 8.93
N VAL A 70 -1.43 14.49 8.66
CA VAL A 70 -2.59 14.02 9.43
C VAL A 70 -3.47 13.18 8.52
N ARG A 71 -3.78 11.95 8.94
CA ARG A 71 -4.54 10.97 8.14
C ARG A 71 -5.91 11.52 7.70
N ALA A 72 -6.64 12.13 8.63
CA ALA A 72 -7.99 12.65 8.36
C ALA A 72 -8.02 13.84 7.37
N GLU A 73 -6.89 14.48 7.11
CA GLU A 73 -6.79 15.64 6.23
C GLU A 73 -6.38 15.29 4.80
N SER A 74 -6.01 14.02 4.53
CA SER A 74 -5.53 13.60 3.22
C SER A 74 -6.07 12.23 2.82
N PRO A 75 -6.80 12.13 1.70
CA PRO A 75 -7.25 10.86 1.14
C PRO A 75 -6.09 9.88 0.90
N VAL A 76 -4.95 10.38 0.45
CA VAL A 76 -3.73 9.60 0.17
C VAL A 76 -3.22 8.90 1.43
N TYR A 77 -3.19 9.61 2.56
CA TYR A 77 -2.71 9.04 3.83
C TYR A 77 -3.74 8.09 4.46
N ASP A 78 -5.03 8.36 4.27
CA ASP A 78 -6.07 7.44 4.72
C ASP A 78 -6.04 6.14 3.90
N MET A 79 -5.92 6.22 2.58
CA MET A 79 -5.77 5.05 1.70
C MET A 79 -4.52 4.23 2.04
N LEU A 80 -3.37 4.87 2.31
CA LEU A 80 -2.16 4.20 2.76
C LEU A 80 -2.41 3.42 4.05
N SER A 81 -2.89 4.12 5.07
CA SER A 81 -3.09 3.53 6.41
C SER A 81 -4.11 2.41 6.39
N SER A 82 -5.26 2.63 5.74
CA SER A 82 -6.32 1.61 5.60
C SER A 82 -5.85 0.37 4.84
N GLY A 83 -5.06 0.55 3.77
CA GLY A 83 -4.51 -0.58 3.02
C GLY A 83 -3.55 -1.43 3.86
N VAL A 84 -2.68 -0.79 4.65
CA VAL A 84 -1.77 -1.50 5.56
C VAL A 84 -2.53 -2.19 6.69
N GLU A 85 -3.51 -1.51 7.32
CA GLU A 85 -4.36 -2.08 8.37
C GLU A 85 -5.08 -3.33 7.89
N GLU A 86 -5.69 -3.29 6.71
CA GLU A 86 -6.38 -4.44 6.11
C GLU A 86 -5.42 -5.59 5.78
N ALA A 87 -4.23 -5.31 5.24
CA ALA A 87 -3.23 -6.32 4.96
C ALA A 87 -2.75 -7.03 6.23
N VAL A 88 -2.46 -6.26 7.28
CA VAL A 88 -2.06 -6.79 8.58
C VAL A 88 -3.17 -7.63 9.20
N ALA A 89 -4.42 -7.15 9.18
CA ALA A 89 -5.57 -7.90 9.68
C ALA A 89 -5.76 -9.22 8.91
N SER A 90 -5.63 -9.19 7.59
CA SER A 90 -5.69 -10.39 6.74
C SER A 90 -4.57 -11.39 7.09
N ALA A 91 -3.33 -10.91 7.25
CA ALA A 91 -2.20 -11.75 7.62
C ALA A 91 -2.38 -12.40 9.00
N ILE A 92 -2.87 -11.64 10.00
CA ILE A 92 -3.18 -12.16 11.33
C ILE A 92 -4.30 -13.22 11.25
N GLY A 93 -5.36 -12.96 10.47
CA GLY A 93 -6.43 -13.93 10.21
C GLY A 93 -5.94 -15.23 9.58
N ASN A 94 -4.85 -15.18 8.84
CA ASN A 94 -4.16 -16.33 8.24
C ASN A 94 -3.07 -16.93 9.15
N GLY A 95 -3.03 -16.56 10.44
CA GLY A 95 -2.16 -17.15 11.44
C GLY A 95 -0.75 -16.54 11.54
N LYS A 96 -0.45 -15.48 10.77
CA LYS A 96 0.82 -14.76 10.86
C LYS A 96 0.88 -13.91 12.13
N LYS A 97 2.08 -13.75 12.70
CA LYS A 97 2.34 -12.84 13.82
C LYS A 97 2.84 -11.52 13.26
N VAL A 98 1.97 -10.54 13.23
CA VAL A 98 2.28 -9.19 12.69
C VAL A 98 1.84 -8.16 13.72
N SER A 99 2.69 -7.16 13.96
CA SER A 99 2.33 -5.96 14.73
C SER A 99 2.39 -4.71 13.85
N LEU A 100 1.51 -3.77 14.12
CA LEU A 100 1.40 -2.52 13.38
C LEU A 100 1.45 -1.32 14.32
N LYS A 101 2.26 -0.33 13.94
CA LYS A 101 2.29 1.01 14.55
C LYS A 101 1.98 2.04 13.47
N ILE A 102 1.04 2.94 13.72
CA ILE A 102 0.85 4.12 12.87
C ILE A 102 1.32 5.35 13.65
N LEU A 103 2.12 6.19 12.99
CA LEU A 103 2.63 7.44 13.51
C LEU A 103 2.26 8.57 12.55
N GLU A 104 1.40 9.47 13.00
CA GLU A 104 1.10 10.71 12.30
C GLU A 104 2.13 11.78 12.67
N ALA A 105 2.87 12.25 11.69
CA ALA A 105 3.95 13.20 11.92
C ALA A 105 3.48 14.64 12.06
N GLY A 106 2.20 14.91 11.71
CA GLY A 106 1.65 16.25 11.69
C GLY A 106 2.15 17.09 10.51
N THR A 107 1.64 18.31 10.41
CA THR A 107 1.83 19.19 9.25
C THR A 107 3.18 19.91 9.21
N ASN A 108 3.96 19.90 10.31
CA ASN A 108 5.30 20.51 10.35
C ASN A 108 6.33 19.61 9.64
N GLN A 109 6.58 19.88 8.37
CA GLN A 109 7.51 19.11 7.54
C GLN A 109 8.95 19.13 8.06
N ALA A 110 9.38 20.17 8.78
CA ALA A 110 10.72 20.26 9.34
C ALA A 110 10.99 19.17 10.40
N GLU A 111 9.94 18.60 11.01
CA GLU A 111 10.05 17.56 12.03
C GLU A 111 10.02 16.14 11.43
N TRP A 112 9.61 15.98 10.17
CA TRP A 112 9.41 14.65 9.58
C TRP A 112 10.69 13.79 9.61
N GLY A 113 11.84 14.39 9.27
CA GLY A 113 13.12 13.68 9.31
C GLY A 113 13.45 13.14 10.71
N THR A 114 13.30 13.98 11.74
CA THR A 114 13.55 13.57 13.13
C THR A 114 12.57 12.48 13.59
N LYS A 115 11.29 12.62 13.29
CA LYS A 115 10.25 11.64 13.65
C LYS A 115 10.44 10.32 12.92
N LEU A 116 10.80 10.34 11.63
CA LEU A 116 11.11 9.12 10.87
C LEU A 116 12.36 8.43 11.42
N THR A 117 13.41 9.21 11.75
CA THR A 117 14.62 8.70 12.37
C THR A 117 14.32 7.98 13.69
N SER A 118 13.39 8.50 14.50
CA SER A 118 13.04 7.86 15.79
C SER A 118 12.47 6.45 15.60
N LEU A 119 11.72 6.19 14.53
CA LEU A 119 11.23 4.85 14.21
C LEU A 119 12.39 3.90 13.82
N ALA A 120 13.37 4.40 13.07
CA ALA A 120 14.54 3.60 12.68
C ALA A 120 15.46 3.30 13.87
N VAL A 121 15.66 4.27 14.78
CA VAL A 121 16.45 4.11 16.02
C VAL A 121 15.87 3.04 16.93
N ASP A 122 14.54 2.92 16.99
CA ASP A 122 13.87 1.88 17.79
C ASP A 122 14.32 0.47 17.41
N GLY A 123 14.73 0.25 16.15
CA GLY A 123 15.24 -1.04 15.66
C GLY A 123 14.24 -2.19 15.77
N LYS A 124 12.96 -1.87 15.99
CA LYS A 124 11.88 -2.84 16.23
C LYS A 124 11.15 -3.22 14.95
N TYR A 125 11.15 -2.32 13.96
CA TYR A 125 10.33 -2.49 12.77
C TYR A 125 11.11 -3.15 11.65
N ASP A 126 10.57 -4.24 11.12
CA ASP A 126 11.14 -4.92 9.95
C ASP A 126 10.89 -4.08 8.67
N LEU A 127 9.83 -3.26 8.66
CA LEU A 127 9.48 -2.36 7.56
C LEU A 127 8.90 -1.05 8.08
N ILE A 128 9.35 0.07 7.53
CA ILE A 128 8.69 1.38 7.68
C ILE A 128 8.05 1.74 6.34
N VAL A 129 6.75 2.01 6.37
CA VAL A 129 5.94 2.35 5.20
C VAL A 129 5.57 3.82 5.23
N SER A 130 5.62 4.50 4.10
CA SER A 130 5.18 5.89 4.00
C SER A 130 4.68 6.21 2.58
N SER A 131 4.09 7.38 2.40
CA SER A 131 3.66 7.87 1.09
C SER A 131 3.78 9.38 1.03
N ASN A 132 4.67 9.86 0.19
CA ASN A 132 4.81 11.28 -0.22
C ASN A 132 6.03 11.40 -1.13
N PRO A 133 6.00 12.26 -2.18
CA PRO A 133 7.16 12.49 -3.07
C PRO A 133 8.43 12.98 -2.37
N ALA A 134 8.34 13.60 -1.19
CA ALA A 134 9.49 14.06 -0.41
C ALA A 134 10.19 12.94 0.39
N MET A 135 9.51 11.82 0.63
CA MET A 135 10.00 10.77 1.54
C MET A 135 11.32 10.13 1.11
N PRO A 136 11.60 9.90 -0.18
CA PRO A 136 12.91 9.36 -0.57
C PRO A 136 14.08 10.21 -0.11
N GLY A 137 13.98 11.54 -0.22
CA GLY A 137 15.01 12.47 0.24
C GLY A 137 15.22 12.43 1.76
N ILE A 138 14.16 12.16 2.52
CA ILE A 138 14.18 12.03 3.98
C ILE A 138 14.70 10.65 4.40
N ALA A 139 14.27 9.58 3.75
CA ALA A 139 14.63 8.21 4.11
C ALA A 139 16.06 7.83 3.69
N ALA A 140 16.59 8.37 2.59
CA ALA A 140 17.92 8.01 2.08
C ALA A 140 19.07 8.27 3.07
N PRO A 141 19.19 9.40 3.76
CA PRO A 141 20.21 9.58 4.79
C PRO A 141 20.00 8.65 6.01
N ILE A 142 18.74 8.35 6.35
CA ILE A 142 18.40 7.46 7.46
C ILE A 142 18.81 6.01 7.14
N SER A 143 18.53 5.53 5.92
CA SER A 143 18.94 4.18 5.51
C SER A 143 20.46 3.97 5.51
N LYS A 144 21.26 5.03 5.32
CA LYS A 144 22.71 4.97 5.47
C LYS A 144 23.16 4.80 6.93
N GLN A 145 22.43 5.41 7.87
CA GLN A 145 22.72 5.29 9.32
C GLN A 145 22.20 3.96 9.88
N PHE A 146 21.09 3.44 9.34
CA PHE A 146 20.45 2.20 9.76
C PHE A 146 20.36 1.23 8.57
N PRO A 147 21.48 0.54 8.23
CA PRO A 147 21.60 -0.24 6.99
C PRO A 147 20.73 -1.50 6.94
N ASN A 148 20.07 -1.86 8.02
CA ASN A 148 19.13 -2.98 8.09
C ASN A 148 17.65 -2.52 8.05
N GLN A 149 17.37 -1.21 8.13
CA GLN A 149 16.03 -0.70 8.13
C GLN A 149 15.50 -0.61 6.71
N LYS A 150 14.42 -1.34 6.43
CA LYS A 150 13.73 -1.34 5.14
C LYS A 150 12.65 -0.26 5.11
N PHE A 151 12.52 0.37 3.96
CA PHE A 151 11.49 1.37 3.68
C PHE A 151 10.68 0.98 2.43
N LEU A 152 9.35 1.08 2.53
CA LEU A 152 8.43 1.01 1.41
C LEU A 152 7.77 2.38 1.26
N LEU A 153 8.05 3.06 0.16
CA LEU A 153 7.57 4.42 -0.08
C LEU A 153 6.64 4.42 -1.30
N LEU A 154 5.37 4.71 -1.07
CA LEU A 154 4.35 4.85 -2.10
C LEU A 154 4.23 6.32 -2.53
N ASP A 155 3.67 6.56 -3.72
CA ASP A 155 3.62 7.89 -4.33
C ASP A 155 4.99 8.59 -4.32
N ALA A 156 6.03 7.81 -4.60
CA ALA A 156 7.42 8.22 -4.49
C ALA A 156 8.29 7.46 -5.49
N TYR A 157 9.42 8.04 -5.90
CA TYR A 157 10.36 7.41 -6.81
C TYR A 157 11.80 7.67 -6.39
N ALA A 158 12.56 6.61 -6.18
CA ALA A 158 14.01 6.66 -5.99
C ALA A 158 14.62 5.32 -6.37
N GLU A 159 15.71 5.35 -7.12
CA GLU A 159 16.49 4.19 -7.55
C GLU A 159 17.82 4.10 -6.83
N GLY A 160 18.42 2.90 -6.84
CA GLY A 160 19.81 2.68 -6.43
C GLY A 160 20.03 2.57 -4.91
N ASN A 161 18.96 2.52 -4.08
CA ASN A 161 19.10 2.26 -2.65
C ASN A 161 18.46 0.91 -2.30
N PRO A 162 19.26 -0.12 -1.89
CA PRO A 162 18.72 -1.46 -1.63
C PRO A 162 17.74 -1.53 -0.45
N MET A 163 17.73 -0.53 0.43
CA MET A 163 16.84 -0.49 1.60
C MET A 163 15.56 0.30 1.35
N ILE A 164 15.42 0.93 0.18
CA ILE A 164 14.26 1.76 -0.16
C ILE A 164 13.59 1.19 -1.40
N THR A 165 12.38 0.67 -1.22
CA THR A 165 11.51 0.23 -2.31
C THR A 165 10.49 1.33 -2.57
N THR A 166 10.34 1.73 -3.83
CA THR A 166 9.43 2.82 -4.20
C THR A 166 8.45 2.42 -5.29
N PHE A 167 7.24 2.93 -5.17
CA PHE A 167 6.21 2.86 -6.20
C PHE A 167 5.65 4.26 -6.43
N ARG A 168 5.78 4.77 -7.66
CA ARG A 168 5.07 5.98 -8.09
C ARG A 168 3.92 5.60 -9.00
N TYR A 169 2.87 6.41 -8.98
CA TYR A 169 1.79 6.32 -9.96
C TYR A 169 2.20 7.04 -11.25
N ASN A 170 1.67 6.58 -12.38
CA ASN A 170 1.83 7.32 -13.63
C ASN A 170 0.92 8.56 -13.59
N GLN A 171 1.38 9.58 -12.89
CA GLN A 171 0.67 10.84 -12.75
C GLN A 171 0.57 11.64 -14.07
N ARG A 172 1.33 11.25 -15.10
CA ARG A 172 1.16 11.80 -16.44
C ARG A 172 -0.16 11.34 -17.07
N GLU A 173 -0.48 10.02 -16.98
CA GLU A 173 -1.79 9.51 -17.39
C GLU A 173 -2.91 10.19 -16.61
N GLN A 174 -2.79 10.23 -15.30
CA GLN A 174 -3.79 10.78 -14.38
C GLN A 174 -4.11 12.25 -14.68
N ALA A 175 -3.07 13.07 -14.89
CA ALA A 175 -3.23 14.49 -15.15
C ALA A 175 -3.70 14.79 -16.59
N TYR A 176 -3.23 14.04 -17.57
CA TYR A 176 -3.70 14.17 -18.95
C TYR A 176 -5.20 13.90 -19.05
N ILE A 177 -5.66 12.82 -18.43
CA ILE A 177 -7.07 12.44 -18.36
C ILE A 177 -7.92 13.56 -17.75
N ALA A 178 -7.44 14.13 -16.63
CA ALA A 178 -8.10 15.23 -15.93
C ALA A 178 -8.15 16.52 -16.79
N GLY A 179 -7.07 16.84 -17.51
CA GLY A 179 -7.00 17.98 -18.42
C GLY A 179 -7.95 17.85 -19.59
N HIS A 180 -8.00 16.65 -20.19
CA HIS A 180 -8.88 16.35 -21.33
C HIS A 180 -10.38 16.52 -20.97
N ILE A 181 -10.85 15.88 -19.90
CA ILE A 181 -12.25 16.03 -19.47
C ILE A 181 -12.57 17.46 -19.03
N SER A 182 -11.63 18.15 -18.37
CA SER A 182 -11.82 19.54 -17.98
C SER A 182 -12.08 20.45 -19.19
N ALA A 183 -11.33 20.26 -20.27
CA ALA A 183 -11.53 21.01 -21.51
C ALA A 183 -12.85 20.66 -22.22
N LEU A 184 -13.21 19.38 -22.27
CA LEU A 184 -14.50 18.94 -22.81
C LEU A 184 -15.69 19.59 -22.09
N VAL A 185 -15.63 19.63 -20.74
CA VAL A 185 -16.67 20.25 -19.92
C VAL A 185 -16.68 21.76 -20.13
N SER A 186 -15.54 22.44 -20.15
CA SER A 186 -15.42 23.87 -20.38
C SER A 186 -15.97 24.32 -21.73
N LEU A 187 -15.83 23.50 -22.79
CA LEU A 187 -16.39 23.78 -24.10
C LEU A 187 -17.89 23.41 -24.24
N SER A 188 -18.48 22.83 -23.22
CA SER A 188 -19.84 22.31 -23.29
C SER A 188 -20.92 23.41 -23.07
N LYS A 189 -22.17 22.95 -23.05
CA LYS A 189 -23.32 23.79 -22.66
C LYS A 189 -23.74 23.53 -21.21
N MET A 190 -22.86 22.94 -20.40
CA MET A 190 -23.14 22.74 -18.98
C MET A 190 -23.24 24.09 -18.27
N GLU A 191 -24.02 24.15 -17.21
CA GLU A 191 -24.44 25.38 -16.52
C GLU A 191 -23.32 26.37 -16.18
N PHE A 192 -22.16 25.86 -15.72
CA PHE A 192 -21.05 26.71 -15.26
C PHE A 192 -19.92 26.83 -16.30
N ALA A 193 -20.07 26.24 -17.49
CA ALA A 193 -19.10 26.34 -18.57
C ALA A 193 -19.15 27.75 -19.19
N ASN A 194 -17.99 28.30 -19.59
CA ASN A 194 -17.85 29.61 -20.20
C ASN A 194 -16.99 29.55 -21.49
N PRO A 195 -16.99 30.58 -22.35
CA PRO A 195 -16.24 30.54 -23.60
C PRO A 195 -14.75 30.86 -23.50
N GLU A 196 -14.22 31.07 -22.32
CA GLU A 196 -12.85 31.64 -22.13
C GLU A 196 -11.71 30.64 -22.42
N LYS A 197 -12.02 29.33 -22.64
CA LYS A 197 -11.04 28.25 -22.86
C LYS A 197 -9.90 28.29 -21.83
N LYS A 198 -10.27 28.45 -20.59
CA LYS A 198 -9.33 28.56 -19.47
C LYS A 198 -9.75 27.61 -18.36
N ILE A 199 -8.82 26.77 -17.92
CA ILE A 199 -8.99 25.90 -16.76
C ILE A 199 -7.91 26.20 -15.72
N GLY A 200 -8.12 25.74 -14.49
CA GLY A 200 -7.22 26.02 -13.38
C GLY A 200 -6.57 24.77 -12.79
N LEU A 201 -5.35 24.89 -12.27
CA LEU A 201 -4.71 23.92 -11.41
C LEU A 201 -4.18 24.60 -10.15
N ILE A 202 -4.61 24.11 -8.97
CA ILE A 202 -4.12 24.57 -7.67
C ILE A 202 -3.29 23.47 -7.04
N ALA A 203 -2.00 23.70 -6.85
CA ALA A 203 -1.08 22.78 -6.17
C ALA A 203 -0.86 23.17 -4.71
N GLY A 204 -0.65 22.18 -3.84
CA GLY A 204 -0.26 22.44 -2.45
C GLY A 204 1.12 23.08 -2.36
N GLN A 205 2.08 22.55 -3.11
CA GLN A 205 3.48 23.01 -3.15
C GLN A 205 4.08 22.79 -4.54
N GLU A 206 5.24 23.40 -4.79
CA GLU A 206 6.12 23.04 -5.89
C GLU A 206 6.93 21.79 -5.52
N TYR A 207 6.89 20.79 -6.39
CA TYR A 207 7.73 19.59 -6.30
C TYR A 207 7.96 19.01 -7.69
N PRO A 208 9.03 18.21 -7.89
CA PRO A 208 9.44 17.79 -9.25
C PRO A 208 8.32 17.13 -10.06
N ALA A 209 7.52 16.25 -9.47
CA ALA A 209 6.43 15.59 -10.19
C ALA A 209 5.33 16.59 -10.61
N MET A 210 4.98 17.57 -9.76
CA MET A 210 4.02 18.61 -10.09
C MET A 210 4.49 19.44 -11.29
N MET A 211 5.74 19.90 -11.26
CA MET A 211 6.25 20.84 -12.26
C MET A 211 6.63 20.16 -13.58
N ASN A 212 7.13 18.93 -13.52
CA ASN A 212 7.70 18.24 -14.70
C ASN A 212 6.78 17.17 -15.30
N ILE A 213 5.73 16.76 -14.58
CA ILE A 213 4.84 15.66 -15.01
C ILE A 213 3.39 16.13 -14.99
N ILE A 214 2.85 16.52 -13.83
CA ILE A 214 1.40 16.76 -13.64
C ILE A 214 0.94 17.99 -14.42
N LEU A 215 1.54 19.14 -14.17
CA LEU A 215 1.17 20.38 -14.82
C LEU A 215 1.33 20.32 -16.35
N PRO A 216 2.46 19.83 -16.91
CA PRO A 216 2.59 19.67 -18.35
C PRO A 216 1.55 18.72 -18.95
N ALA A 217 1.27 17.59 -18.29
CA ALA A 217 0.30 16.62 -18.78
C ALA A 217 -1.14 17.13 -18.73
N PHE A 218 -1.50 17.89 -17.69
CA PHE A 218 -2.80 18.55 -17.58
C PHE A 218 -3.01 19.55 -18.72
N ILE A 219 -1.98 20.36 -19.02
CA ILE A 219 -1.99 21.27 -20.18
C ILE A 219 -2.11 20.50 -21.50
N GLU A 220 -1.32 19.42 -21.67
CA GLU A 220 -1.33 18.56 -22.86
C GLU A 220 -2.72 17.95 -23.10
N GLY A 221 -3.35 17.43 -22.04
CA GLY A 221 -4.70 16.86 -22.10
C GLY A 221 -5.76 17.90 -22.52
N ALA A 222 -5.70 19.10 -21.98
CA ALA A 222 -6.61 20.17 -22.37
C ALA A 222 -6.41 20.61 -23.82
N LYS A 223 -5.15 20.77 -24.23
CA LYS A 223 -4.81 21.16 -25.62
C LYS A 223 -5.08 20.07 -26.67
N ALA A 224 -5.21 18.82 -26.25
CA ALA A 224 -5.64 17.74 -27.13
C ALA A 224 -7.13 17.89 -27.54
N VAL A 225 -7.93 18.57 -26.75
CA VAL A 225 -9.32 18.92 -27.09
C VAL A 225 -9.36 20.18 -27.95
N ASP A 226 -8.68 21.25 -27.53
CA ASP A 226 -8.56 22.49 -28.29
C ASP A 226 -7.22 23.17 -27.97
N PRO A 227 -6.35 23.44 -28.97
CA PRO A 227 -5.03 24.04 -28.78
C PRO A 227 -5.00 25.41 -28.12
N GLU A 228 -6.13 26.13 -28.12
CA GLU A 228 -6.26 27.47 -27.51
C GLU A 228 -6.41 27.45 -25.99
N PHE A 229 -6.62 26.25 -25.38
CA PHE A 229 -6.73 26.18 -23.93
C PHE A 229 -5.51 26.71 -23.22
N THR A 230 -5.77 27.48 -22.19
CA THR A 230 -4.77 27.97 -21.25
C THR A 230 -5.04 27.42 -19.84
N VAL A 231 -3.98 27.25 -19.05
CA VAL A 231 -4.07 26.78 -17.66
C VAL A 231 -3.58 27.88 -16.74
N ASP A 232 -4.44 28.35 -15.83
CA ASP A 232 -4.04 29.19 -14.71
C ASP A 232 -3.50 28.26 -13.60
N PHE A 233 -2.23 28.42 -13.23
CA PHE A 233 -1.56 27.62 -12.21
C PHE A 233 -1.26 28.43 -10.97
N LYS A 234 -1.66 27.95 -9.81
CA LYS A 234 -1.44 28.59 -8.51
C LYS A 234 -0.96 27.60 -7.46
N ILE A 235 -0.28 28.09 -6.45
CA ILE A 235 0.31 27.33 -5.36
C ILE A 235 -0.19 27.86 -4.04
N VAL A 236 -0.70 26.95 -3.18
CA VAL A 236 -1.16 27.28 -1.81
C VAL A 236 0.03 27.61 -0.91
N GLY A 237 1.16 26.89 -1.07
CA GLY A 237 2.34 26.97 -0.22
C GLY A 237 2.38 25.91 0.89
N ASN A 238 1.31 25.15 1.08
CA ASN A 238 1.19 24.05 2.03
C ASN A 238 0.02 23.13 1.65
N TRP A 239 -0.18 22.04 2.40
CA TRP A 239 -1.17 21.00 2.10
C TRP A 239 -2.47 21.11 2.91
N TYR A 240 -2.70 22.16 3.66
CA TYR A 240 -3.81 22.23 4.64
C TYR A 240 -4.55 23.55 4.71
N ASP A 241 -4.06 24.64 4.10
CA ASP A 241 -4.70 25.96 4.18
C ASP A 241 -5.92 26.07 3.25
N ALA A 242 -7.08 25.65 3.75
CA ALA A 242 -8.34 25.70 3.02
C ALA A 242 -8.78 27.16 2.69
N ALA A 243 -8.44 28.14 3.55
CA ALA A 243 -8.77 29.53 3.29
C ALA A 243 -8.01 30.07 2.08
N LYS A 244 -6.71 29.74 1.99
CA LYS A 244 -5.87 30.08 0.84
C LYS A 244 -6.32 29.34 -0.43
N GLY A 245 -6.68 28.06 -0.32
CA GLY A 245 -7.26 27.29 -1.42
C GLY A 245 -8.50 27.97 -2.01
N ALA A 246 -9.43 28.42 -1.15
CA ALA A 246 -10.62 29.15 -1.56
C ALA A 246 -10.29 30.51 -2.21
N GLU A 247 -9.36 31.28 -1.64
CA GLU A 247 -8.91 32.56 -2.20
C GLU A 247 -8.39 32.39 -3.64
N LEU A 248 -7.50 31.41 -3.84
CA LEU A 248 -6.91 31.14 -5.16
C LEU A 248 -7.96 30.69 -6.17
N ALA A 249 -8.88 29.79 -5.78
CA ALA A 249 -9.97 29.34 -6.64
C ALA A 249 -10.89 30.49 -7.08
N ARG A 250 -11.27 31.39 -6.14
CA ARG A 250 -12.04 32.61 -6.48
C ARG A 250 -11.30 33.51 -7.46
N ALA A 251 -9.99 33.66 -7.29
CA ALA A 251 -9.16 34.46 -8.19
C ALA A 251 -9.11 33.85 -9.61
N MET A 252 -8.95 32.52 -9.71
CA MET A 252 -8.97 31.81 -10.99
C MET A 252 -10.32 31.93 -11.69
N TYR A 253 -11.42 31.74 -10.97
CA TYR A 253 -12.77 31.89 -11.52
C TYR A 253 -13.00 33.29 -12.06
N LYS A 254 -12.63 34.34 -11.31
CA LYS A 254 -12.70 35.73 -11.78
C LYS A 254 -11.84 35.98 -13.03
N ASN A 255 -10.79 35.20 -13.22
CA ASN A 255 -9.89 35.26 -14.37
C ASN A 255 -10.35 34.34 -15.52
N GLY A 256 -11.56 33.77 -15.43
CA GLY A 256 -12.21 33.00 -16.49
C GLY A 256 -12.01 31.48 -16.42
N ALA A 257 -11.42 30.93 -15.38
CA ALA A 257 -11.34 29.47 -15.24
C ALA A 257 -12.68 28.93 -14.72
N ASP A 258 -13.29 28.01 -15.47
CA ASP A 258 -14.59 27.40 -15.15
C ASP A 258 -14.49 25.94 -14.71
N VAL A 259 -13.31 25.32 -14.85
CA VAL A 259 -12.97 24.03 -14.27
C VAL A 259 -11.63 24.14 -13.54
N ILE A 260 -11.58 23.79 -12.26
CA ILE A 260 -10.36 23.88 -11.45
C ILE A 260 -10.01 22.51 -10.87
N MET A 261 -8.76 22.07 -11.08
CA MET A 261 -8.21 20.85 -10.51
C MET A 261 -7.38 21.17 -9.26
N PRO A 262 -7.83 20.81 -8.05
CA PRO A 262 -7.03 20.99 -6.85
C PRO A 262 -6.22 19.74 -6.52
N ILE A 263 -4.91 19.92 -6.31
CA ILE A 263 -3.97 18.93 -5.78
C ILE A 263 -3.26 19.57 -4.58
N SER A 264 -3.99 19.78 -3.50
CA SER A 264 -3.48 20.53 -2.34
C SER A 264 -3.92 19.95 -0.98
N GLY A 265 -4.23 18.66 -0.93
CA GLY A 265 -4.58 17.96 0.31
C GLY A 265 -5.80 18.56 1.01
N GLY A 266 -5.70 18.90 2.29
CA GLY A 266 -6.78 19.54 3.07
C GLY A 266 -7.22 20.90 2.51
N ALA A 267 -6.35 21.63 1.83
CA ALA A 267 -6.71 22.88 1.17
C ALA A 267 -7.73 22.73 0.05
N ASN A 268 -7.91 21.51 -0.51
CA ASN A 268 -8.94 21.20 -1.50
C ASN A 268 -10.36 21.51 -1.01
N GLN A 269 -10.62 21.45 0.31
CA GLN A 269 -11.92 21.78 0.89
C GLN A 269 -12.31 23.25 0.62
N GLY A 270 -11.33 24.16 0.61
CA GLY A 270 -11.56 25.56 0.25
C GLY A 270 -11.95 25.72 -1.22
N VAL A 271 -11.34 24.96 -2.12
CA VAL A 271 -11.70 24.98 -3.56
C VAL A 271 -13.11 24.47 -3.78
N LEU A 272 -13.51 23.38 -3.11
CA LEU A 272 -14.89 22.86 -3.17
C LEU A 272 -15.92 23.87 -2.63
N ALA A 273 -15.57 24.57 -1.53
CA ALA A 273 -16.45 25.59 -0.97
C ALA A 273 -16.62 26.77 -1.96
N ALA A 274 -15.54 27.24 -2.58
CA ALA A 274 -15.59 28.29 -3.60
C ALA A 274 -16.35 27.85 -4.86
N ALA A 275 -16.24 26.59 -5.28
CA ALA A 275 -16.99 26.04 -6.41
C ALA A 275 -18.51 26.11 -6.16
N LYS A 276 -18.95 25.72 -4.96
CA LYS A 276 -20.37 25.79 -4.56
C LYS A 276 -20.89 27.24 -4.44
N GLU A 277 -20.01 28.15 -4.01
CA GLU A 277 -20.34 29.57 -3.83
C GLU A 277 -20.51 30.30 -5.16
N LEU A 278 -19.61 30.04 -6.12
CA LEU A 278 -19.50 30.85 -7.34
C LEU A 278 -20.03 30.18 -8.60
N GLY A 279 -20.24 28.86 -8.59
CA GLY A 279 -20.68 28.09 -9.75
C GLY A 279 -19.53 27.87 -10.75
N PHE A 280 -18.60 26.98 -10.40
CA PHE A 280 -17.60 26.43 -11.32
C PHE A 280 -17.38 24.94 -11.03
N TYR A 281 -16.79 24.22 -11.97
CA TYR A 281 -16.56 22.78 -11.85
C TYR A 281 -15.22 22.47 -11.24
N VAL A 282 -15.12 21.27 -10.63
CA VAL A 282 -13.90 20.73 -10.05
C VAL A 282 -13.55 19.41 -10.72
N SER A 283 -12.34 19.31 -11.23
CA SER A 283 -11.72 18.05 -11.66
C SER A 283 -10.95 17.47 -10.47
N TRP A 284 -11.43 16.35 -9.94
CA TRP A 284 -10.85 15.79 -8.72
C TRP A 284 -9.70 14.83 -9.00
N PHE A 285 -8.71 14.83 -8.11
CA PHE A 285 -7.49 14.04 -8.23
C PHE A 285 -7.33 13.13 -7.00
N ASP A 286 -6.59 12.03 -7.14
CA ASP A 286 -6.18 11.05 -6.14
C ASP A 286 -7.22 10.00 -5.73
N ASP A 287 -8.48 10.35 -5.49
CA ASP A 287 -9.55 9.42 -5.09
C ASP A 287 -10.87 9.70 -5.83
N ASN A 288 -11.91 8.89 -5.58
CA ASN A 288 -13.26 9.20 -6.06
C ASN A 288 -13.86 10.39 -5.28
N GLY A 289 -13.93 11.54 -5.94
CA GLY A 289 -14.37 12.79 -5.35
C GLY A 289 -15.82 13.17 -5.62
N TYR A 290 -16.57 12.43 -6.43
CA TYR A 290 -17.91 12.87 -6.88
C TYR A 290 -18.88 13.18 -5.73
N ALA A 291 -18.88 12.38 -4.67
CA ALA A 291 -19.73 12.58 -3.50
C ALA A 291 -19.34 13.81 -2.65
N LYS A 292 -18.13 14.35 -2.80
CA LYS A 292 -17.63 15.50 -2.00
C LYS A 292 -18.35 16.80 -2.36
N ALA A 293 -18.75 16.94 -3.63
CA ALA A 293 -19.56 18.07 -4.11
C ALA A 293 -20.37 17.64 -5.34
N LYS A 294 -21.52 17.00 -5.11
CA LYS A 294 -22.44 16.52 -6.16
C LYS A 294 -22.82 17.65 -7.09
N GLY A 295 -22.71 17.42 -8.41
CA GLY A 295 -22.99 18.40 -9.45
C GLY A 295 -21.86 19.40 -9.73
N TYR A 296 -20.86 19.49 -8.90
CA TYR A 296 -19.67 20.35 -9.10
C TYR A 296 -18.43 19.54 -9.48
N VAL A 297 -18.23 18.36 -8.91
CA VAL A 297 -17.12 17.46 -9.30
C VAL A 297 -17.54 16.73 -10.58
N ILE A 298 -16.80 16.99 -11.66
CA ILE A 298 -17.12 16.47 -13.03
C ILE A 298 -16.16 15.34 -13.46
N SER A 299 -15.11 15.12 -12.73
CA SER A 299 -14.17 14.04 -12.99
C SER A 299 -13.48 13.59 -11.73
N SER A 300 -13.10 12.32 -11.71
CA SER A 300 -12.26 11.74 -10.65
C SER A 300 -11.20 10.86 -11.30
N SER A 301 -9.95 11.33 -11.23
CA SER A 301 -8.76 10.61 -11.69
C SER A 301 -8.04 10.07 -10.46
N GLU A 302 -8.22 8.79 -10.19
CA GLU A 302 -7.79 8.17 -8.93
C GLU A 302 -6.51 7.35 -9.04
N MET A 303 -5.78 7.26 -7.94
CA MET A 303 -4.75 6.28 -7.72
C MET A 303 -5.23 5.20 -6.75
N LYS A 304 -4.93 3.94 -7.02
CA LYS A 304 -5.35 2.81 -6.19
C LYS A 304 -4.39 2.58 -5.02
N GLN A 305 -4.11 3.62 -4.23
CA GLN A 305 -3.11 3.57 -3.15
C GLN A 305 -3.44 2.54 -2.06
N LYS A 306 -4.72 2.43 -1.68
CA LYS A 306 -5.16 1.42 -0.71
C LYS A 306 -4.86 0.00 -1.19
N LYS A 307 -5.17 -0.29 -2.46
CA LYS A 307 -4.88 -1.57 -3.11
C LYS A 307 -3.37 -1.84 -3.12
N LEU A 308 -2.58 -0.87 -3.56
CA LEU A 308 -1.12 -1.00 -3.63
C LEU A 308 -0.52 -1.25 -2.24
N ALA A 309 -0.91 -0.48 -1.24
CA ALA A 309 -0.46 -0.66 0.13
C ALA A 309 -0.80 -2.07 0.64
N TYR A 310 -2.05 -2.51 0.47
CA TYR A 310 -2.50 -3.84 0.85
C TYR A 310 -1.65 -4.95 0.21
N GLU A 311 -1.48 -4.92 -1.10
CA GLU A 311 -0.75 -5.95 -1.84
C GLU A 311 0.74 -5.97 -1.51
N GLN A 312 1.39 -4.81 -1.39
CA GLN A 312 2.83 -4.75 -1.11
C GLN A 312 3.15 -5.12 0.34
N ILE A 313 2.26 -4.86 1.28
CA ILE A 313 2.41 -5.33 2.67
C ILE A 313 2.26 -6.86 2.74
N LEU A 314 1.29 -7.45 2.05
CA LEU A 314 1.20 -8.92 1.97
C LEU A 314 2.43 -9.52 1.29
N ASN A 315 2.92 -8.89 0.20
CA ASN A 315 4.15 -9.33 -0.46
C ASN A 315 5.35 -9.26 0.49
N PHE A 316 5.46 -8.23 1.33
CA PHE A 316 6.51 -8.14 2.34
C PHE A 316 6.40 -9.25 3.39
N ILE A 317 5.22 -9.45 3.96
CA ILE A 317 4.95 -10.48 4.97
C ILE A 317 5.25 -11.89 4.43
N ASP A 318 4.97 -12.13 3.16
CA ASP A 318 5.22 -13.40 2.47
C ASP A 318 6.66 -13.54 1.93
N GLY A 319 7.52 -12.52 2.09
CA GLY A 319 8.88 -12.51 1.55
C GLY A 319 8.95 -12.40 0.02
N LYS A 320 7.92 -11.84 -0.62
CA LYS A 320 7.79 -11.68 -2.08
C LYS A 320 8.06 -10.26 -2.56
N LEU A 321 8.14 -9.27 -1.65
CA LEU A 321 8.42 -7.90 -2.02
C LEU A 321 9.81 -7.80 -2.68
N GLN A 322 9.85 -7.21 -3.88
CA GLN A 322 11.12 -6.93 -4.56
C GLN A 322 11.77 -5.69 -3.95
N GLU A 323 12.63 -5.94 -2.96
CA GLU A 323 13.26 -4.88 -2.19
C GLU A 323 14.27 -4.07 -3.02
N GLY A 324 14.43 -2.78 -2.70
CA GLY A 324 15.38 -1.89 -3.36
C GLY A 324 15.03 -1.54 -4.81
N THR A 325 13.81 -1.82 -5.25
CA THR A 325 13.34 -1.51 -6.60
C THR A 325 12.53 -0.21 -6.65
N ALA A 326 12.49 0.40 -7.83
CA ALA A 326 11.62 1.53 -8.12
C ALA A 326 10.71 1.18 -9.30
N SER A 327 9.40 1.39 -9.14
CA SER A 327 8.40 1.04 -10.14
C SER A 327 7.47 2.20 -10.43
N THR A 328 7.03 2.31 -11.70
CA THR A 328 5.96 3.22 -12.11
C THR A 328 4.73 2.39 -12.47
N LEU A 329 3.58 2.73 -11.89
CA LEU A 329 2.34 1.99 -12.00
C LEU A 329 1.26 2.90 -12.63
N GLY A 330 0.69 2.48 -13.72
CA GLY A 330 -0.31 3.22 -14.48
C GLY A 330 -1.65 2.50 -14.62
N ILE A 331 -2.38 2.88 -15.66
CA ILE A 331 -3.67 2.28 -16.02
C ILE A 331 -3.48 0.80 -16.39
N LYS A 332 -2.43 0.45 -17.13
CA LYS A 332 -2.17 -0.93 -17.55
C LYS A 332 -1.95 -1.87 -16.37
N GLU A 333 -1.27 -1.40 -15.34
CA GLU A 333 -1.04 -2.15 -14.10
C GLU A 333 -2.27 -2.12 -13.17
N GLY A 334 -3.29 -1.31 -13.48
CA GLY A 334 -4.52 -1.19 -12.71
C GLY A 334 -4.38 -0.40 -11.40
N TYR A 335 -3.44 0.57 -11.36
CA TYR A 335 -3.23 1.43 -10.20
C TYR A 335 -3.52 2.92 -10.45
N VAL A 336 -3.72 3.31 -11.69
CA VAL A 336 -4.33 4.59 -12.09
C VAL A 336 -5.66 4.28 -12.76
N ASN A 337 -6.69 5.08 -12.49
CA ASN A 337 -8.02 4.86 -13.03
C ASN A 337 -8.76 6.20 -13.20
N PHE A 338 -9.60 6.28 -14.21
CA PHE A 338 -10.65 7.30 -14.31
C PHE A 338 -11.97 6.67 -13.88
N VAL A 339 -12.63 7.25 -12.88
CA VAL A 339 -13.87 6.71 -12.33
C VAL A 339 -15.04 7.09 -13.23
N SER A 340 -15.33 6.24 -14.22
CA SER A 340 -16.37 6.48 -15.24
C SER A 340 -17.72 5.81 -14.94
N ASP A 341 -17.75 4.90 -13.95
CA ASP A 341 -18.91 4.09 -13.58
C ASP A 341 -19.71 4.62 -12.37
N ASP A 342 -19.29 5.76 -11.78
CA ASP A 342 -19.98 6.38 -10.66
C ASP A 342 -21.30 7.02 -11.12
N GLU A 343 -22.38 6.73 -10.40
CA GLU A 343 -23.73 7.24 -10.72
C GLU A 343 -23.80 8.79 -10.74
N ILE A 344 -23.04 9.46 -9.85
CA ILE A 344 -23.03 10.93 -9.80
C ILE A 344 -22.34 11.48 -11.04
N TYR A 345 -21.25 10.86 -11.50
CA TYR A 345 -20.60 11.22 -12.77
C TYR A 345 -21.57 11.07 -13.95
N ILE A 346 -22.23 9.92 -14.04
CA ILE A 346 -23.17 9.60 -15.12
C ILE A 346 -24.34 10.60 -15.16
N GLN A 347 -24.82 11.03 -13.98
CA GLN A 347 -25.92 12.01 -13.88
C GLN A 347 -25.46 13.45 -14.12
N THR A 348 -24.20 13.79 -13.79
CA THR A 348 -23.69 15.17 -13.86
C THR A 348 -23.14 15.51 -15.25
N VAL A 349 -22.38 14.58 -15.86
CA VAL A 349 -21.66 14.85 -17.12
C VAL A 349 -22.45 14.27 -18.30
N PRO A 350 -22.79 15.09 -19.33
CA PRO A 350 -23.53 14.65 -20.51
C PRO A 350 -22.89 13.46 -21.22
N GLU A 351 -23.72 12.59 -21.79
CA GLU A 351 -23.27 11.35 -22.45
C GLU A 351 -22.26 11.61 -23.57
N GLU A 352 -22.46 12.69 -24.35
CA GLU A 352 -21.55 13.05 -25.42
C GLU A 352 -20.10 13.31 -24.92
N ILE A 353 -19.98 14.01 -23.80
CA ILE A 353 -18.68 14.28 -23.15
C ILE A 353 -18.08 12.98 -22.63
N ARG A 354 -18.89 12.15 -21.97
CA ARG A 354 -18.44 10.86 -21.45
C ARG A 354 -17.92 9.94 -22.56
N LYS A 355 -18.59 9.88 -23.71
CA LYS A 355 -18.14 9.12 -24.89
C LYS A 355 -16.77 9.58 -25.40
N GLN A 356 -16.57 10.90 -25.54
CA GLN A 356 -15.28 11.44 -25.99
C GLN A 356 -14.16 11.13 -24.99
N GLN A 357 -14.46 11.20 -23.69
CA GLN A 357 -13.51 10.82 -22.64
C GLN A 357 -13.16 9.32 -22.71
N ASP A 358 -14.16 8.44 -22.92
CA ASP A 358 -13.96 6.99 -23.04
C ASP A 358 -13.15 6.64 -24.29
N GLU A 359 -13.33 7.35 -25.40
CA GLU A 359 -12.53 7.16 -26.62
C GLU A 359 -11.06 7.52 -26.39
N MET A 360 -10.80 8.58 -25.64
CA MET A 360 -9.43 8.96 -25.25
C MET A 360 -8.83 7.91 -24.30
N LEU A 361 -9.57 7.44 -23.29
CA LEU A 361 -9.10 6.39 -22.37
C LEU A 361 -8.74 5.10 -23.11
N LYS A 362 -9.52 4.70 -24.11
CA LYS A 362 -9.21 3.53 -24.96
C LYS A 362 -7.84 3.68 -25.63
N LYS A 363 -7.48 4.87 -26.10
CA LYS A 363 -6.17 5.12 -26.72
C LYS A 363 -4.99 4.97 -25.73
N ILE A 364 -5.21 5.27 -24.47
CA ILE A 364 -4.19 5.01 -23.43
C ILE A 364 -4.06 3.50 -23.19
N VAL A 365 -5.19 2.81 -23.05
CA VAL A 365 -5.22 1.37 -22.76
C VAL A 365 -4.63 0.55 -23.91
N ASP A 366 -4.95 0.87 -25.16
CA ASP A 366 -4.44 0.16 -26.34
C ASP A 366 -3.01 0.58 -26.74
N GLY A 367 -2.47 1.65 -26.10
CA GLY A 367 -1.12 2.16 -26.32
C GLY A 367 -0.96 3.06 -27.56
N SER A 368 -2.06 3.45 -28.25
CA SER A 368 -1.99 4.42 -29.35
C SER A 368 -1.74 5.85 -28.85
N LEU A 369 -1.99 6.12 -27.57
CA LEU A 369 -1.58 7.32 -26.86
C LEU A 369 -0.59 6.92 -25.76
N ASP A 370 0.72 7.16 -25.98
CA ASP A 370 1.78 6.87 -25.01
C ASP A 370 1.96 8.02 -24.03
N LEU A 371 1.53 7.79 -22.80
CA LEU A 371 1.70 8.71 -21.66
C LEU A 371 2.68 8.17 -20.63
N SER A 372 3.62 7.30 -21.02
CA SER A 372 4.65 6.80 -20.11
C SER A 372 5.49 7.94 -19.51
N VAL A 373 5.83 7.83 -18.24
CA VAL A 373 6.76 8.74 -17.57
C VAL A 373 8.17 8.27 -17.90
N LYS A 374 8.93 9.12 -18.55
CA LYS A 374 10.34 8.89 -18.91
C LYS A 374 11.26 9.21 -17.74
#